data_b78a72900666bb061592a5f8f3fbf5d0
#
_entry.id   b78a72900666bb061592a5f8f3fbf5d0
#
_cell.length_a   1.000
_cell.length_b   1.000
_cell.length_c   1.000
_cell.angle_alpha   90.00
_cell.angle_beta   90.00
_cell.angle_gamma   90.00
#
_symmetry.space_group_name_H-M   'P 1'
#
loop_
_entity.id
_entity.type
_entity.pdbx_description
1 polymer ?
#
loop_
_entity_poly.entity_id
_entity_poly.type
_entity_poly.pdbx_seq_one_letter_code
_entity_poly.pdbx_strand_id
1 'polypeptide(L)'
;MSHLLRATGSENTAEWFEPGWNAPGFTKNGFDALRVDFTAITGPGKMYLLGNSPEADENAKLGTFLADDTYQVVKGASLPIKGHQHAHWFFTHAGKYTMSGVVVGAKTDGDKVSSQPFTMSWDVLKSDDDKRPDPSDDSGEPSAGPSHDPLEEPSGAPHDAAAPKIDDTKVEIAQGHLDVFTGIARNRKLTMVIKDDHSGKAIYRKPEAVTLRIGKNAYRKLPQSMHDRFGPEGYLLAQNGDNQQEVLFPGWDTYGVTPDFGAVDLEFVDVKGPGKVYMFLQGIGKLCSPLASGSWVLASGESISQKKPGHVHTNWLF
;
A
#
# COMPACT_ATOMS: atom_id res chain seq x y z
N MET A 1 6.62 -15.28 -20.18
CA MET A 1 7.10 -14.27 -19.20
C MET A 1 6.11 -14.15 -18.09
N SER A 2 6.56 -13.89 -16.88
CA SER A 2 5.71 -13.75 -15.69
C SER A 2 5.31 -12.31 -15.47
N HIS A 3 4.08 -12.06 -15.01
CA HIS A 3 3.53 -10.72 -14.79
C HIS A 3 3.54 -10.43 -13.30
N LEU A 4 4.27 -9.38 -12.91
CA LEU A 4 4.36 -8.92 -11.54
C LEU A 4 3.52 -7.66 -11.37
N LEU A 5 2.46 -7.74 -10.57
CA LEU A 5 1.79 -6.57 -10.02
C LEU A 5 2.54 -6.14 -8.76
N ARG A 6 3.12 -4.96 -8.79
CA ARG A 6 3.81 -4.40 -7.64
C ARG A 6 2.80 -3.71 -6.73
N ALA A 7 2.80 -4.11 -5.48
CA ALA A 7 1.93 -3.54 -4.46
C ALA A 7 2.59 -2.45 -3.62
N THR A 8 3.80 -2.05 -3.90
CA THR A 8 4.48 -1.04 -3.08
C THR A 8 5.07 0.05 -3.95
N GLY A 9 4.81 1.28 -3.55
CA GLY A 9 5.22 2.56 -4.12
C GLY A 9 6.56 2.57 -4.81
N SER A 10 6.62 1.97 -5.97
CA SER A 10 7.71 2.17 -6.88
C SER A 10 7.27 3.18 -7.93
N GLU A 11 8.18 3.88 -8.45
CA GLU A 11 8.24 5.00 -9.39
C GLU A 11 7.01 5.31 -10.28
N ASN A 12 5.94 4.44 -10.29
CA ASN A 12 4.74 4.58 -11.12
C ASN A 12 3.50 3.97 -10.46
N THR A 13 3.17 4.37 -9.23
CA THR A 13 1.92 3.92 -8.56
C THR A 13 0.66 4.27 -9.36
N ALA A 14 0.76 5.25 -10.24
CA ALA A 14 -0.32 5.66 -11.14
C ALA A 14 -0.60 4.68 -12.28
N GLU A 15 0.32 3.78 -12.60
CA GLU A 15 0.17 2.75 -13.65
C GLU A 15 -0.07 1.35 -13.07
N TRP A 16 0.03 1.19 -11.74
CA TRP A 16 -0.04 -0.10 -11.08
C TRP A 16 -1.01 -0.07 -9.91
N PHE A 17 -1.80 -1.13 -9.77
CA PHE A 17 -2.61 -1.33 -8.58
C PHE A 17 -1.71 -1.66 -7.39
N GLU A 18 -2.07 -1.14 -6.21
CA GLU A 18 -1.50 -1.51 -4.92
C GLU A 18 -2.54 -2.32 -4.11
N PRO A 19 -2.83 -3.56 -4.50
CA PRO A 19 -3.86 -4.32 -3.84
C PRO A 19 -3.39 -4.76 -2.45
N GLY A 20 -4.29 -4.60 -1.50
CA GLY A 20 -4.04 -4.92 -0.11
C GLY A 20 -5.35 -5.22 0.60
N TRP A 21 -5.31 -5.19 1.91
CA TRP A 21 -6.49 -5.32 2.76
C TRP A 21 -6.45 -4.30 3.88
N ASN A 22 -7.63 -3.96 4.36
CA ASN A 22 -7.80 -2.99 5.43
C ASN A 22 -8.86 -3.49 6.42
N ALA A 23 -8.43 -3.79 7.64
CA ALA A 23 -9.32 -4.22 8.72
C ALA A 23 -8.94 -3.51 10.03
N PRO A 24 -9.01 -2.18 10.09
CA PRO A 24 -8.68 -1.44 11.30
C PRO A 24 -9.72 -1.73 12.39
N GLY A 25 -9.24 -1.87 13.61
CA GLY A 25 -10.12 -1.93 14.77
C GLY A 25 -11.00 -3.17 14.89
N PHE A 26 -10.68 -4.29 14.21
CA PHE A 26 -11.46 -5.53 14.36
C PHE A 26 -11.47 -6.04 15.82
N THR A 27 -10.40 -5.81 16.58
CA THR A 27 -10.34 -6.14 18.01
C THR A 27 -11.35 -5.36 18.84
N LYS A 28 -11.59 -4.07 18.49
CA LYS A 28 -12.62 -3.25 19.15
C LYS A 28 -14.05 -3.75 18.89
N ASN A 29 -14.23 -4.55 17.83
CA ASN A 29 -15.50 -5.17 17.46
C ASN A 29 -15.64 -6.61 18.01
N GLY A 30 -14.80 -7.02 18.95
CA GLY A 30 -14.88 -8.30 19.64
C GLY A 30 -14.28 -9.48 18.88
N PHE A 31 -13.34 -9.21 17.95
CA PHE A 31 -12.59 -10.24 17.25
C PHE A 31 -11.12 -10.25 17.69
N ASP A 32 -10.59 -11.40 18.02
CA ASP A 32 -9.16 -11.58 18.33
C ASP A 32 -8.33 -11.78 17.07
N ALA A 33 -8.93 -12.37 16.03
CA ALA A 33 -8.26 -12.62 14.76
C ALA A 33 -9.23 -12.57 13.59
N LEU A 34 -8.71 -12.13 12.43
CA LEU A 34 -9.37 -12.23 11.13
C LEU A 34 -8.47 -12.97 10.15
N ARG A 35 -9.05 -13.70 9.23
CA ARG A 35 -8.36 -14.27 8.08
C ARG A 35 -9.30 -14.39 6.88
N VAL A 36 -8.71 -14.47 5.70
CA VAL A 36 -9.40 -14.86 4.47
C VAL A 36 -9.07 -16.33 4.19
N ASP A 37 -10.08 -17.17 4.06
CA ASP A 37 -9.94 -18.56 3.61
C ASP A 37 -10.33 -18.62 2.13
N PHE A 38 -9.39 -18.99 1.26
CA PHE A 38 -9.61 -19.08 -0.18
C PHE A 38 -10.31 -20.39 -0.54
N THR A 39 -11.51 -20.29 -1.13
CA THR A 39 -12.35 -21.45 -1.45
C THR A 39 -12.22 -21.91 -2.90
N ALA A 40 -11.84 -21.01 -3.80
CA ALA A 40 -11.55 -21.33 -5.20
C ALA A 40 -10.59 -20.30 -5.80
N ILE A 41 -9.67 -20.79 -6.63
CA ILE A 41 -8.78 -19.99 -7.46
C ILE A 41 -8.84 -20.56 -8.87
N THR A 42 -9.07 -19.70 -9.87
CA THR A 42 -9.06 -20.08 -11.29
C THR A 42 -8.23 -19.10 -12.08
N GLY A 43 -7.68 -19.52 -13.21
CA GLY A 43 -6.90 -18.67 -14.10
C GLY A 43 -5.97 -19.47 -15.00
N PRO A 44 -5.35 -18.82 -15.99
CA PRO A 44 -4.46 -19.49 -16.96
C PRO A 44 -3.11 -19.91 -16.35
N GLY A 45 -2.77 -19.42 -15.16
CA GLY A 45 -1.51 -19.71 -14.50
C GLY A 45 -1.62 -19.71 -12.98
N LYS A 46 -0.49 -19.50 -12.32
CA LYS A 46 -0.39 -19.45 -10.86
C LYS A 46 -0.45 -18.01 -10.36
N MET A 47 -0.99 -17.84 -9.17
CA MET A 47 -1.07 -16.58 -8.42
C MET A 47 -0.22 -16.72 -7.16
N TYR A 48 0.61 -15.73 -6.88
CA TYR A 48 1.45 -15.68 -5.69
C TYR A 48 1.22 -14.38 -4.93
N LEU A 49 1.32 -14.47 -3.63
CA LEU A 49 1.22 -13.36 -2.70
C LEU A 49 2.53 -13.26 -1.92
N LEU A 50 3.22 -12.13 -2.07
CA LEU A 50 4.55 -11.91 -1.54
C LEU A 50 4.51 -10.72 -0.59
N GLY A 51 5.14 -10.88 0.58
CA GLY A 51 5.38 -9.81 1.52
C GLY A 51 6.69 -9.08 1.21
N ASN A 52 6.80 -7.85 1.70
CA ASN A 52 8.09 -7.21 1.82
C ASN A 52 8.88 -7.90 2.92
N SER A 53 10.14 -8.22 2.68
CA SER A 53 11.03 -8.57 3.78
C SER A 53 11.41 -7.28 4.50
N PRO A 54 11.28 -7.20 5.84
CA PRO A 54 11.84 -6.09 6.60
C PRO A 54 13.38 -6.07 6.56
N GLU A 55 13.99 -7.18 6.15
CA GLU A 55 15.42 -7.33 5.98
C GLU A 55 15.76 -7.15 4.50
N ALA A 56 16.17 -5.94 4.11
CA ALA A 56 16.52 -5.59 2.73
C ALA A 56 17.91 -6.16 2.32
N ASP A 57 18.13 -7.44 2.58
CA ASP A 57 19.27 -8.19 2.07
C ASP A 57 18.86 -8.82 0.73
N GLU A 58 19.73 -8.77 -0.29
CA GLU A 58 19.51 -9.44 -1.58
C GLU A 58 19.36 -10.97 -1.43
N ASN A 59 19.80 -11.53 -0.29
CA ASN A 59 19.62 -12.91 0.12
C ASN A 59 18.45 -13.12 1.09
N ALA A 60 17.72 -12.06 1.46
CA ALA A 60 16.62 -12.18 2.40
C ALA A 60 15.46 -12.93 1.75
N LYS A 61 14.91 -13.88 2.48
CA LYS A 61 13.70 -14.58 2.09
C LYS A 61 12.55 -13.57 2.06
N LEU A 62 11.82 -13.50 0.94
CA LEU A 62 10.60 -12.69 0.85
C LEU A 62 9.63 -13.09 1.97
N GLY A 63 8.99 -12.11 2.57
CA GLY A 63 7.93 -12.36 3.55
C GLY A 63 6.75 -13.09 2.92
N THR A 64 6.12 -13.97 3.67
CA THR A 64 4.86 -14.60 3.27
C THR A 64 3.71 -14.09 4.13
N PHE A 65 2.54 -13.96 3.53
CA PHE A 65 1.31 -13.62 4.23
C PHE A 65 0.42 -14.83 4.48
N LEU A 66 0.66 -15.94 3.78
CA LEU A 66 -0.16 -17.14 3.93
C LEU A 66 0.21 -17.90 5.22
N ALA A 67 -0.79 -18.47 5.86
CA ALA A 67 -0.65 -19.12 7.17
C ALA A 67 0.24 -20.37 7.15
N ASP A 68 0.45 -20.96 5.99
CA ASP A 68 1.28 -22.16 5.77
C ASP A 68 2.71 -21.83 5.32
N ASP A 69 3.12 -20.55 5.42
CA ASP A 69 4.42 -20.05 4.98
C ASP A 69 4.71 -20.29 3.48
N THR A 70 3.69 -20.52 2.68
CA THR A 70 3.82 -20.59 1.22
C THR A 70 3.57 -19.22 0.58
N TYR A 71 3.87 -19.11 -0.70
CA TYR A 71 3.60 -17.90 -1.49
C TYR A 71 2.44 -18.09 -2.47
N GLN A 72 2.12 -19.32 -2.84
CA GLN A 72 1.12 -19.58 -3.86
C GLN A 72 -0.29 -19.54 -3.28
N VAL A 73 -1.12 -18.65 -3.81
CA VAL A 73 -2.54 -18.60 -3.47
C VAL A 73 -3.26 -19.73 -4.17
N VAL A 74 -3.74 -20.68 -3.40
CA VAL A 74 -4.47 -21.86 -3.88
C VAL A 74 -5.77 -22.04 -3.09
N LYS A 75 -6.66 -22.88 -3.60
CA LYS A 75 -7.82 -23.33 -2.81
C LYS A 75 -7.35 -23.98 -1.51
N GLY A 76 -7.88 -23.53 -0.38
CA GLY A 76 -7.55 -24.01 0.95
C GLY A 76 -6.46 -23.18 1.65
N ALA A 77 -5.77 -22.28 0.94
CA ALA A 77 -4.86 -21.34 1.59
C ALA A 77 -5.62 -20.36 2.46
N SER A 78 -4.98 -19.92 3.55
CA SER A 78 -5.52 -18.92 4.47
C SER A 78 -4.59 -17.73 4.57
N LEU A 79 -5.17 -16.52 4.54
CA LEU A 79 -4.47 -15.23 4.67
C LEU A 79 -4.87 -14.60 6.01
N PRO A 80 -4.02 -14.62 7.04
CA PRO A 80 -4.24 -13.87 8.28
C PRO A 80 -4.25 -12.37 8.01
N ILE A 81 -5.26 -11.67 8.54
CA ILE A 81 -5.43 -10.23 8.37
C ILE A 81 -4.91 -9.50 9.61
N LYS A 82 -3.95 -8.61 9.44
CA LYS A 82 -3.35 -7.82 10.51
C LYS A 82 -3.46 -6.33 10.15
N GLY A 83 -4.64 -5.75 10.35
CA GLY A 83 -4.86 -4.32 10.11
C GLY A 83 -4.87 -3.94 8.62
N HIS A 84 -4.14 -2.90 8.27
CA HIS A 84 -3.98 -2.41 6.90
C HIS A 84 -2.62 -2.86 6.36
N GLN A 85 -2.63 -3.57 5.23
CA GLN A 85 -1.41 -4.09 4.60
C GLN A 85 -1.56 -4.11 3.08
N HIS A 86 -0.45 -3.85 2.38
CA HIS A 86 -0.30 -4.05 0.96
C HIS A 86 0.60 -5.25 0.69
N ALA A 87 0.40 -5.91 -0.44
CA ALA A 87 1.15 -7.08 -0.83
C ALA A 87 1.51 -7.07 -2.31
N HIS A 88 2.60 -7.76 -2.66
CA HIS A 88 2.95 -7.98 -4.05
C HIS A 88 2.17 -9.18 -4.60
N TRP A 89 1.40 -8.94 -5.64
CA TRP A 89 0.68 -9.98 -6.37
C TRP A 89 1.44 -10.32 -7.65
N PHE A 90 1.73 -11.59 -7.81
CA PHE A 90 2.48 -12.07 -8.96
C PHE A 90 1.66 -13.13 -9.71
N PHE A 91 1.53 -12.94 -11.02
CA PHE A 91 0.80 -13.83 -11.91
C PHE A 91 1.75 -14.39 -12.96
N THR A 92 1.72 -15.70 -13.18
CA THR A 92 2.66 -16.34 -14.12
C THR A 92 2.25 -16.18 -15.58
N HIS A 93 0.99 -15.87 -15.87
CA HIS A 93 0.46 -15.72 -17.23
C HIS A 93 -0.51 -14.55 -17.29
N ALA A 94 -0.61 -13.90 -18.43
CA ALA A 94 -1.69 -12.96 -18.71
C ALA A 94 -3.02 -13.67 -18.86
N GLY A 95 -4.13 -12.97 -18.59
CA GLY A 95 -5.50 -13.48 -18.72
C GLY A 95 -6.34 -13.27 -17.46
N LYS A 96 -7.53 -13.82 -17.49
CA LYS A 96 -8.49 -13.62 -16.39
C LYS A 96 -8.28 -14.66 -15.28
N TYR A 97 -8.20 -14.15 -14.06
CA TYR A 97 -8.18 -14.96 -12.85
C TYR A 97 -9.39 -14.63 -11.99
N THR A 98 -9.88 -15.62 -11.26
CA THR A 98 -10.86 -15.41 -10.20
C THR A 98 -10.37 -16.00 -8.89
N MET A 99 -10.69 -15.32 -7.82
CA MET A 99 -10.34 -15.70 -6.46
C MET A 99 -11.60 -15.60 -5.60
N SER A 100 -12.05 -16.71 -5.05
CA SER A 100 -13.20 -16.75 -4.16
C SER A 100 -12.77 -17.13 -2.76
N GLY A 101 -13.45 -16.59 -1.75
CA GLY A 101 -13.15 -16.87 -0.37
C GLY A 101 -14.25 -16.43 0.58
N VAL A 102 -13.97 -16.61 1.85
CA VAL A 102 -14.76 -16.12 2.99
C VAL A 102 -13.83 -15.45 3.97
N VAL A 103 -14.30 -14.40 4.64
CA VAL A 103 -13.60 -13.82 5.80
C VAL A 103 -14.07 -14.57 7.04
N VAL A 104 -13.13 -15.06 7.83
CA VAL A 104 -13.40 -15.76 9.10
C VAL A 104 -12.86 -14.93 10.24
N GLY A 105 -13.75 -14.57 11.16
CA GLY A 105 -13.39 -13.90 12.42
C GLY A 105 -13.42 -14.90 13.59
N ALA A 106 -12.40 -14.87 14.42
CA ALA A 106 -12.41 -15.53 15.73
C ALA A 106 -12.76 -14.48 16.79
N LYS A 107 -13.83 -14.72 17.54
CA LYS A 107 -14.25 -13.85 18.65
C LYS A 107 -13.48 -14.16 19.92
N THR A 108 -13.48 -13.21 20.84
CA THR A 108 -12.86 -13.33 22.17
C THR A 108 -13.45 -14.47 23.01
N ASP A 109 -14.70 -14.86 22.78
CA ASP A 109 -15.37 -16.00 23.42
C ASP A 109 -15.04 -17.38 22.79
N GLY A 110 -14.21 -17.37 21.73
CA GLY A 110 -13.80 -18.57 21.01
C GLY A 110 -14.70 -18.94 19.83
N ASP A 111 -15.85 -18.27 19.66
CA ASP A 111 -16.72 -18.49 18.52
C ASP A 111 -16.07 -18.02 17.22
N LYS A 112 -16.39 -18.72 16.12
CA LYS A 112 -15.98 -18.34 14.78
C LYS A 112 -17.19 -17.87 13.97
N VAL A 113 -17.01 -16.75 13.28
CA VAL A 113 -18.03 -16.19 12.39
C VAL A 113 -17.44 -16.07 10.99
N SER A 114 -18.21 -16.48 9.98
CA SER A 114 -17.81 -16.35 8.57
C SER A 114 -18.69 -15.32 7.86
N SER A 115 -18.09 -14.58 6.95
CA SER A 115 -18.81 -13.70 6.03
C SER A 115 -19.59 -14.52 5.00
N GLN A 116 -20.46 -13.84 4.25
CA GLN A 116 -20.90 -14.38 2.96
C GLN A 116 -19.68 -14.58 2.06
N PRO A 117 -19.71 -15.60 1.15
CA PRO A 117 -18.66 -15.79 0.16
C PRO A 117 -18.50 -14.55 -0.73
N PHE A 118 -17.26 -14.23 -1.09
CA PHE A 118 -16.94 -13.21 -2.08
C PHE A 118 -16.23 -13.85 -3.27
N THR A 119 -16.26 -13.16 -4.41
CA THR A 119 -15.43 -13.49 -5.59
C THR A 119 -14.83 -12.19 -6.12
N MET A 120 -13.51 -12.21 -6.31
CA MET A 120 -12.74 -11.11 -6.91
C MET A 120 -12.17 -11.58 -8.24
N SER A 121 -12.19 -10.71 -9.25
CA SER A 121 -11.66 -11.00 -10.58
C SER A 121 -10.46 -10.09 -10.87
N TRP A 122 -9.48 -10.65 -11.55
CA TRP A 122 -8.29 -9.96 -12.03
C TRP A 122 -8.20 -10.13 -13.54
N ASP A 123 -7.94 -9.06 -14.26
CA ASP A 123 -7.61 -9.12 -15.69
C ASP A 123 -6.15 -8.72 -15.85
N VAL A 124 -5.28 -9.71 -16.06
CA VAL A 124 -3.85 -9.53 -16.18
C VAL A 124 -3.51 -9.37 -17.65
N LEU A 125 -3.16 -8.16 -18.04
CA LEU A 125 -2.86 -7.82 -19.43
C LEU A 125 -1.47 -8.31 -19.84
N LYS A 126 -1.29 -8.59 -21.14
CA LYS A 126 0.03 -8.83 -21.70
C LYS A 126 0.85 -7.53 -21.63
N SER A 127 2.14 -7.65 -21.32
CA SER A 127 3.04 -6.50 -21.43
C SER A 127 3.30 -6.17 -22.90
N ASP A 128 3.51 -4.89 -23.23
CA ASP A 128 3.88 -4.48 -24.59
C ASP A 128 5.22 -5.06 -25.05
N ASP A 129 6.07 -5.54 -24.13
CA ASP A 129 7.31 -6.25 -24.43
C ASP A 129 7.10 -7.69 -24.96
N ASP A 130 5.89 -8.23 -24.87
CA ASP A 130 5.52 -9.55 -25.42
C ASP A 130 5.35 -9.54 -26.96
N LYS A 131 5.67 -8.44 -27.63
CA LYS A 131 5.69 -8.35 -29.11
C LYS A 131 6.90 -9.05 -29.75
N ARG A 132 7.62 -9.89 -29.03
CA ARG A 132 8.59 -10.77 -29.67
C ARG A 132 7.81 -11.90 -30.35
N PRO A 133 7.90 -12.05 -31.69
CA PRO A 133 7.14 -13.07 -32.40
C PRO A 133 7.51 -14.45 -31.87
N ASP A 134 6.48 -15.24 -31.55
CA ASP A 134 6.64 -16.67 -31.30
C ASP A 134 7.19 -17.31 -32.59
N PRO A 135 8.30 -18.07 -32.55
CA PRO A 135 8.89 -18.66 -33.76
C PRO A 135 8.01 -19.71 -34.44
N SER A 136 6.80 -19.95 -33.99
CA SER A 136 5.92 -21.01 -34.49
C SER A 136 4.59 -20.57 -35.10
N ASP A 137 4.32 -19.27 -35.29
CA ASP A 137 3.05 -18.82 -35.87
C ASP A 137 3.28 -17.94 -37.13
N ASP A 138 3.48 -18.66 -38.23
CA ASP A 138 3.40 -18.10 -39.59
C ASP A 138 2.04 -18.53 -40.20
N SER A 139 0.99 -17.73 -39.92
CA SER A 139 -0.21 -17.72 -40.75
C SER A 139 -0.96 -16.39 -40.57
N GLY A 140 -0.90 -15.57 -41.63
CA GLY A 140 -1.47 -14.26 -41.64
C GLY A 140 -2.99 -14.17 -41.73
N GLU A 141 -3.54 -13.06 -41.25
CA GLU A 141 -4.42 -12.11 -41.94
C GLU A 141 -4.82 -11.00 -40.94
N PRO A 142 -4.97 -9.73 -41.38
CA PRO A 142 -5.29 -8.65 -40.50
C PRO A 142 -6.81 -8.56 -40.30
N SER A 143 -7.31 -8.87 -39.10
CA SER A 143 -8.67 -8.59 -38.72
C SER A 143 -8.73 -7.22 -38.03
N ALA A 144 -9.60 -6.35 -38.56
CA ALA A 144 -9.92 -5.05 -37.99
C ALA A 144 -10.45 -5.19 -36.55
N GLY A 145 -9.79 -4.53 -35.61
CA GLY A 145 -10.20 -4.50 -34.21
C GLY A 145 -11.49 -3.69 -34.00
N PRO A 146 -12.34 -4.08 -33.06
CA PRO A 146 -13.45 -3.26 -32.62
C PRO A 146 -12.95 -2.04 -31.84
N SER A 147 -13.56 -0.89 -32.12
CA SER A 147 -13.38 0.36 -31.41
C SER A 147 -13.68 0.16 -29.91
N HIS A 148 -12.69 0.42 -29.06
CA HIS A 148 -12.90 0.49 -27.63
C HIS A 148 -13.56 1.83 -27.29
N ASP A 149 -14.79 1.79 -26.77
CA ASP A 149 -15.31 2.87 -25.96
C ASP A 149 -14.42 3.04 -24.72
N PRO A 150 -14.15 4.28 -24.28
CA PRO A 150 -13.38 4.50 -23.07
C PRO A 150 -14.13 3.89 -21.89
N LEU A 151 -13.50 2.91 -21.21
CA LEU A 151 -13.99 2.43 -19.94
C LEU A 151 -14.05 3.62 -18.98
N GLU A 152 -15.22 3.91 -18.44
CA GLU A 152 -15.40 4.89 -17.37
C GLU A 152 -14.44 4.54 -16.24
N GLU A 153 -13.52 5.44 -15.94
CA GLU A 153 -12.72 5.39 -14.72
C GLU A 153 -13.67 5.34 -13.51
N PRO A 154 -13.36 4.57 -12.45
CA PRO A 154 -14.16 4.60 -11.25
C PRO A 154 -14.19 6.03 -10.74
N SER A 155 -15.36 6.64 -10.83
CA SER A 155 -15.59 8.03 -10.44
C SER A 155 -15.05 8.26 -9.04
N GLY A 156 -14.09 9.17 -8.93
CA GLY A 156 -13.67 9.74 -7.66
C GLY A 156 -14.91 10.17 -6.87
N ALA A 157 -14.79 10.25 -5.55
CA ALA A 157 -15.89 10.65 -4.67
C ALA A 157 -16.72 11.79 -5.29
N PRO A 158 -18.07 11.74 -5.21
CA PRO A 158 -18.94 12.67 -5.89
C PRO A 158 -18.49 14.11 -5.69
N HIS A 159 -18.34 14.87 -6.76
CA HIS A 159 -17.92 16.28 -6.76
C HIS A 159 -18.77 17.18 -5.85
N ASP A 160 -19.99 16.73 -5.53
CA ASP A 160 -20.96 17.40 -4.66
C ASP A 160 -20.90 16.95 -3.20
N ALA A 161 -19.98 16.04 -2.83
CA ALA A 161 -19.81 15.69 -1.43
C ALA A 161 -19.32 16.91 -0.65
N ALA A 162 -20.01 17.25 0.43
CA ALA A 162 -19.59 18.33 1.33
C ALA A 162 -18.13 18.10 1.76
N ALA A 163 -17.33 19.19 1.79
CA ALA A 163 -15.96 19.10 2.26
C ALA A 163 -15.93 18.40 3.64
N PRO A 164 -14.97 17.48 3.89
CA PRO A 164 -14.90 16.80 5.16
C PRO A 164 -14.70 17.83 6.27
N LYS A 165 -15.36 17.61 7.40
CA LYS A 165 -15.13 18.42 8.60
C LYS A 165 -13.69 18.22 9.04
N ILE A 166 -12.94 19.31 9.17
CA ILE A 166 -11.56 19.27 9.66
C ILE A 166 -11.61 19.53 11.18
N ASP A 167 -11.08 18.59 11.95
CA ASP A 167 -10.97 18.65 13.40
C ASP A 167 -9.69 19.39 13.78
N ASP A 168 -9.79 20.41 14.65
CA ASP A 168 -8.68 21.19 15.19
C ASP A 168 -8.38 20.89 16.67
N THR A 169 -9.01 19.85 17.22
CA THR A 169 -8.72 19.37 18.57
C THR A 169 -7.29 18.86 18.65
N LYS A 170 -6.52 19.39 19.61
CA LYS A 170 -5.14 18.94 19.84
C LYS A 170 -5.10 17.50 20.31
N VAL A 171 -4.32 16.68 19.60
CA VAL A 171 -4.14 15.26 19.92
C VAL A 171 -2.67 14.84 19.77
N GLU A 172 -2.27 13.87 20.57
CA GLU A 172 -1.03 13.11 20.39
C GLU A 172 -1.40 11.72 19.86
N ILE A 173 -0.77 11.30 18.76
CA ILE A 173 -0.98 9.99 18.15
C ILE A 173 0.36 9.25 18.16
N ALA A 174 0.39 8.04 18.75
CA ALA A 174 1.61 7.26 18.92
C ALA A 174 1.58 5.91 18.20
N GLN A 175 0.44 5.53 17.62
CA GLN A 175 0.27 4.25 16.94
C GLN A 175 -0.87 4.33 15.94
N GLY A 176 -0.94 3.37 15.03
CA GLY A 176 -2.01 3.19 14.07
C GLY A 176 -1.72 3.82 12.71
N HIS A 177 -2.65 3.52 11.80
CA HIS A 177 -2.61 4.01 10.42
C HIS A 177 -3.02 5.48 10.35
N LEU A 178 -2.22 6.27 9.64
CA LEU A 178 -2.55 7.66 9.30
C LEU A 178 -1.86 8.10 8.02
N ASP A 179 -2.57 8.92 7.23
CA ASP A 179 -2.00 9.59 6.07
C ASP A 179 -1.58 11.00 6.49
N VAL A 180 -0.30 11.16 6.86
CA VAL A 180 0.23 12.41 7.43
C VAL A 180 0.27 13.57 6.44
N PHE A 181 0.27 13.27 5.15
CA PHE A 181 0.17 14.25 4.07
C PHE A 181 -1.03 13.93 3.19
N THR A 182 -2.21 14.31 3.63
CA THR A 182 -3.44 14.11 2.86
C THR A 182 -3.80 15.38 2.13
N GLY A 183 -3.80 15.31 0.80
CA GLY A 183 -4.28 16.38 -0.07
C GLY A 183 -5.79 16.27 -0.30
N ILE A 184 -6.52 17.35 -0.06
CA ILE A 184 -7.93 17.47 -0.45
C ILE A 184 -8.13 18.75 -1.25
N ALA A 185 -8.96 18.70 -2.28
CA ALA A 185 -9.28 19.85 -3.07
C ALA A 185 -10.79 20.04 -3.23
N ARG A 186 -11.22 21.28 -3.23
CA ARG A 186 -12.59 21.68 -3.51
C ARG A 186 -12.57 23.03 -4.22
N ASN A 187 -13.25 23.10 -5.35
CA ASN A 187 -13.33 24.34 -6.16
C ASN A 187 -11.93 24.89 -6.48
N ARG A 188 -10.98 24.02 -6.84
CA ARG A 188 -9.57 24.33 -7.13
C ARG A 188 -8.79 24.93 -5.95
N LYS A 189 -9.31 24.81 -4.74
CA LYS A 189 -8.59 25.15 -3.51
C LYS A 189 -8.02 23.89 -2.89
N LEU A 190 -6.69 23.79 -2.88
CA LEU A 190 -5.96 22.70 -2.25
C LEU A 190 -5.81 22.94 -0.74
N THR A 191 -6.01 21.92 0.06
CA THR A 191 -5.84 21.94 1.51
C THR A 191 -5.10 20.67 1.94
N MET A 192 -4.08 20.81 2.77
CA MET A 192 -3.39 19.68 3.40
C MET A 192 -4.00 19.41 4.78
N VAL A 193 -4.25 18.15 5.07
CA VAL A 193 -4.75 17.66 6.35
C VAL A 193 -4.02 16.38 6.74
N ILE A 194 -4.19 15.92 7.97
CA ILE A 194 -3.84 14.56 8.38
C ILE A 194 -5.12 13.75 8.39
N LYS A 195 -5.13 12.62 7.68
CA LYS A 195 -6.23 11.66 7.75
C LYS A 195 -5.86 10.60 8.77
N ASP A 196 -6.57 10.62 9.88
CA ASP A 196 -6.41 9.74 11.02
C ASP A 196 -7.54 8.72 11.03
N ASP A 197 -7.24 7.48 10.73
CA ASP A 197 -8.21 6.38 10.72
C ASP A 197 -7.85 5.22 11.66
N HIS A 198 -6.89 5.42 12.57
CA HIS A 198 -6.47 4.40 13.54
C HIS A 198 -7.62 3.86 14.40
N SER A 199 -8.69 4.63 14.57
CA SER A 199 -9.89 4.22 15.32
C SER A 199 -10.92 3.45 14.49
N GLY A 200 -10.65 3.23 13.18
CA GLY A 200 -11.57 2.57 12.24
C GLY A 200 -12.57 3.53 11.58
N LYS A 201 -12.49 4.82 11.88
CA LYS A 201 -13.27 5.89 11.22
C LYS A 201 -12.31 7.04 10.90
N ALA A 202 -12.25 7.42 9.62
CA ALA A 202 -11.41 8.52 9.18
C ALA A 202 -11.83 9.86 9.83
N ILE A 203 -10.87 10.52 10.45
CA ILE A 203 -10.98 11.87 10.99
C ILE A 203 -9.94 12.73 10.26
N TYR A 204 -10.41 13.79 9.61
CA TYR A 204 -9.50 14.74 8.98
C TYR A 204 -9.09 15.80 10.00
N ARG A 205 -7.79 15.92 10.28
CA ARG A 205 -7.26 16.81 11.29
C ARG A 205 -6.43 17.93 10.70
N LYS A 206 -6.46 19.09 11.38
CA LYS A 206 -5.47 20.14 11.10
C LYS A 206 -4.07 19.64 11.45
N PRO A 207 -3.05 19.78 10.57
CA PRO A 207 -1.69 19.36 10.88
C PRO A 207 -1.13 19.96 12.17
N GLU A 208 -1.44 21.24 12.44
CA GLU A 208 -0.98 21.96 13.63
C GLU A 208 -1.64 21.48 14.94
N ALA A 209 -2.70 20.70 14.84
CA ALA A 209 -3.39 20.12 16.00
C ALA A 209 -2.86 18.72 16.35
N VAL A 210 -1.98 18.13 15.53
CA VAL A 210 -1.49 16.75 15.72
C VAL A 210 -0.04 16.74 16.11
N THR A 211 0.28 16.04 17.18
CA THR A 211 1.64 15.64 17.53
C THR A 211 1.80 14.15 17.28
N LEU A 212 2.72 13.78 16.39
CA LEU A 212 3.08 12.40 16.13
C LEU A 212 4.21 11.99 17.08
N ARG A 213 3.97 10.96 17.89
CA ARG A 213 4.93 10.50 18.88
C ARG A 213 5.51 9.15 18.47
N ILE A 214 6.84 9.12 18.30
CA ILE A 214 7.58 7.88 18.03
C ILE A 214 8.13 7.37 19.35
N GLY A 215 7.59 6.24 19.80
CA GLY A 215 7.96 5.62 21.06
C GLY A 215 9.07 4.55 20.89
N LYS A 216 9.53 4.02 22.02
CA LYS A 216 10.57 2.98 22.08
C LYS A 216 10.22 1.71 21.27
N ASN A 217 8.94 1.45 21.04
CA ASN A 217 8.47 0.30 20.27
C ASN A 217 8.84 0.39 18.78
N ALA A 218 9.24 1.57 18.30
CA ALA A 218 9.77 1.75 16.95
C ALA A 218 11.28 1.51 16.85
N TYR A 219 12.01 1.45 17.99
CA TYR A 219 13.46 1.26 17.98
C TYR A 219 13.84 -0.16 17.55
N ARG A 220 14.77 -0.25 16.57
CA ARG A 220 15.21 -1.53 15.98
C ARG A 220 16.69 -1.51 15.66
N LYS A 221 17.30 -2.69 15.74
CA LYS A 221 18.56 -2.98 15.05
C LYS A 221 18.26 -3.22 13.58
N LEU A 222 19.03 -2.59 12.71
CA LEU A 222 18.89 -2.76 11.27
C LEU A 222 19.74 -3.93 10.77
N PRO A 223 19.35 -4.60 9.67
CA PRO A 223 20.18 -5.59 8.98
C PRO A 223 21.55 -5.02 8.58
N GLN A 224 22.59 -5.86 8.59
CA GLN A 224 23.96 -5.45 8.25
C GLN A 224 24.05 -4.78 6.88
N SER A 225 23.27 -5.24 5.91
CA SER A 225 23.20 -4.68 4.55
C SER A 225 22.73 -3.21 4.48
N MET A 226 22.10 -2.72 5.54
CA MET A 226 21.60 -1.35 5.65
C MET A 226 22.55 -0.41 6.40
N HIS A 227 23.58 -0.93 7.10
CA HIS A 227 24.42 -0.16 8.02
C HIS A 227 25.18 0.98 7.35
N ASP A 228 25.73 0.74 6.16
CA ASP A 228 26.51 1.77 5.44
C ASP A 228 25.67 2.98 5.06
N ARG A 229 24.37 2.77 4.86
CA ARG A 229 23.46 3.84 4.41
C ARG A 229 22.70 4.50 5.55
N PHE A 230 22.24 3.71 6.51
CA PHE A 230 21.28 4.15 7.53
C PHE A 230 21.82 4.05 8.96
N GLY A 231 22.97 3.39 9.17
CA GLY A 231 23.50 3.06 10.48
C GLY A 231 22.97 1.72 11.02
N PRO A 232 23.47 1.28 12.19
CA PRO A 232 23.16 -0.03 12.74
C PRO A 232 21.79 -0.14 13.42
N GLU A 233 21.18 0.98 13.76
CA GLU A 233 19.94 1.01 14.55
C GLU A 233 19.24 2.36 14.43
N GLY A 234 17.94 2.40 14.74
CA GLY A 234 17.15 3.63 14.73
C GLY A 234 15.67 3.35 15.04
N TYR A 235 14.86 4.38 15.01
CA TYR A 235 13.42 4.28 15.18
C TYR A 235 12.80 4.10 13.80
N LEU A 236 12.35 2.89 13.50
CA LEU A 236 11.79 2.51 12.20
C LEU A 236 10.27 2.41 12.26
N LEU A 237 9.61 3.19 11.40
CA LEU A 237 8.20 3.04 11.06
C LEU A 237 8.14 2.34 9.70
N ALA A 238 7.74 1.07 9.71
CA ALA A 238 7.82 0.21 8.53
C ALA A 238 6.67 0.46 7.54
N GLN A 239 6.98 0.47 6.25
CA GLN A 239 5.99 0.71 5.18
C GLN A 239 4.93 -0.39 5.04
N ASN A 240 5.12 -1.56 5.64
CA ASN A 240 4.18 -2.68 5.55
C ASN A 240 3.14 -2.71 6.67
N GLY A 241 3.26 -1.83 7.67
CA GLY A 241 2.30 -1.72 8.76
C GLY A 241 2.22 -2.91 9.71
N ASP A 242 3.17 -3.85 9.69
CA ASP A 242 3.12 -5.10 10.49
C ASP A 242 2.94 -4.88 11.98
N ASN A 243 3.43 -3.75 12.50
CA ASN A 243 3.35 -3.41 13.92
C ASN A 243 2.57 -2.12 14.20
N GLN A 244 1.65 -1.74 13.33
CA GLN A 244 0.84 -0.52 13.48
C GLN A 244 -0.01 -0.48 14.77
N GLN A 245 -0.20 -1.61 15.44
CA GLN A 245 -0.87 -1.65 16.75
C GLN A 245 0.01 -1.11 17.90
N GLU A 246 1.31 -0.95 17.67
CA GLU A 246 2.28 -0.50 18.66
C GLU A 246 3.02 0.77 18.25
N VAL A 247 3.06 1.08 16.95
CA VAL A 247 3.75 2.23 16.38
C VAL A 247 2.90 2.93 15.33
N LEU A 248 3.31 4.13 14.93
CA LEU A 248 2.70 4.83 13.81
C LEU A 248 2.94 4.06 12.50
N PHE A 249 1.95 4.14 11.63
CA PHE A 249 2.04 3.67 10.25
C PHE A 249 1.71 4.84 9.31
N PRO A 250 2.69 5.74 9.06
CA PRO A 250 2.46 6.96 8.33
C PRO A 250 2.55 6.76 6.82
N GLY A 251 1.64 7.40 6.09
CA GLY A 251 1.61 7.45 4.64
C GLY A 251 1.22 8.83 4.13
N TRP A 252 0.91 8.91 2.84
CA TRP A 252 0.24 10.06 2.24
C TRP A 252 -0.88 9.60 1.31
N ASP A 253 -1.92 10.43 1.21
CA ASP A 253 -3.09 10.22 0.38
C ASP A 253 -3.42 11.49 -0.39
N THR A 254 -3.34 11.43 -1.71
CA THR A 254 -3.65 12.56 -2.58
C THR A 254 -4.86 12.32 -3.47
N TYR A 255 -5.60 11.22 -3.30
CA TYR A 255 -6.82 10.96 -4.08
C TYR A 255 -7.87 12.07 -3.91
N GLY A 256 -7.93 12.68 -2.72
CA GLY A 256 -8.87 13.77 -2.42
C GLY A 256 -8.67 15.05 -3.23
N VAL A 257 -7.61 15.16 -4.06
CA VAL A 257 -7.39 16.32 -4.92
C VAL A 257 -8.10 16.21 -6.26
N THR A 258 -8.54 15.00 -6.66
CA THR A 258 -9.29 14.81 -7.90
C THR A 258 -10.74 15.31 -7.76
N PRO A 259 -11.37 15.78 -8.82
CA PRO A 259 -10.85 15.97 -10.18
C PRO A 259 -10.13 17.31 -10.40
N ASP A 260 -9.96 18.15 -9.37
CA ASP A 260 -9.42 19.51 -9.51
C ASP A 260 -7.95 19.52 -9.96
N PHE A 261 -7.17 18.50 -9.56
CA PHE A 261 -5.73 18.37 -9.84
C PHE A 261 -5.39 16.96 -10.28
N GLY A 262 -4.57 16.84 -11.33
CA GLY A 262 -4.09 15.58 -11.86
C GLY A 262 -2.70 15.16 -11.34
N ALA A 263 -2.01 16.06 -10.63
CA ALA A 263 -0.70 15.80 -10.03
C ALA A 263 -0.54 16.59 -8.73
N VAL A 264 0.33 16.14 -7.84
CA VAL A 264 0.62 16.79 -6.56
C VAL A 264 2.11 16.66 -6.26
N ASP A 265 2.74 17.76 -5.87
CA ASP A 265 4.05 17.78 -5.26
C ASP A 265 3.91 18.11 -3.77
N LEU A 266 4.52 17.29 -2.92
CA LEU A 266 4.64 17.50 -1.49
C LEU A 266 6.04 18.06 -1.21
N GLU A 267 6.14 19.36 -0.98
CA GLU A 267 7.42 20.03 -0.71
C GLU A 267 7.65 20.17 0.79
N PHE A 268 8.83 19.74 1.25
CA PHE A 268 9.28 19.87 2.64
C PHE A 268 10.02 21.18 2.83
N VAL A 269 9.32 22.23 3.20
CA VAL A 269 9.87 23.59 3.29
C VAL A 269 10.88 23.69 4.41
N ASP A 270 10.62 23.08 5.56
CA ASP A 270 11.48 23.16 6.75
C ASP A 270 11.48 21.83 7.50
N VAL A 271 12.66 21.20 7.59
CA VAL A 271 12.89 19.95 8.33
C VAL A 271 13.96 20.19 9.36
N LYS A 272 13.60 20.13 10.65
CA LYS A 272 14.49 20.37 11.78
C LYS A 272 14.40 19.26 12.81
N GLY A 273 15.53 18.88 13.39
CA GLY A 273 15.60 17.88 14.45
C GLY A 273 17.03 17.59 14.88
N PRO A 274 17.20 16.80 15.94
CA PRO A 274 18.52 16.46 16.47
C PRO A 274 19.30 15.46 15.60
N GLY A 275 18.62 14.78 14.68
CA GLY A 275 19.20 13.76 13.82
C GLY A 275 18.68 13.84 12.38
N LYS A 276 19.00 12.82 11.61
CA LYS A 276 18.52 12.66 10.24
C LYS A 276 17.23 11.86 10.22
N VAL A 277 16.35 12.22 9.30
CA VAL A 277 15.17 11.41 8.95
C VAL A 277 15.42 10.81 7.59
N TYR A 278 15.34 9.50 7.49
CA TYR A 278 15.44 8.80 6.21
C TYR A 278 14.08 8.33 5.75
N MET A 279 13.83 8.42 4.44
CA MET A 279 12.66 7.87 3.78
C MET A 279 13.09 6.89 2.69
N PHE A 280 12.51 5.69 2.69
CA PHE A 280 12.80 4.71 1.67
C PHE A 280 11.65 3.74 1.44
N LEU A 281 11.52 3.33 0.20
CA LEU A 281 10.59 2.30 -0.24
C LEU A 281 11.36 1.00 -0.43
N GLN A 282 10.77 -0.07 0.02
CA GLN A 282 11.28 -1.41 -0.16
C GLN A 282 10.47 -2.10 -1.25
N GLY A 283 11.08 -2.29 -2.40
CA GLY A 283 10.56 -3.11 -3.47
C GLY A 283 11.19 -4.51 -3.48
N ILE A 284 10.84 -5.34 -4.46
CA ILE A 284 11.44 -6.66 -4.65
C ILE A 284 12.91 -6.49 -5.02
N GLY A 285 13.81 -6.93 -4.14
CA GLY A 285 15.27 -6.95 -4.37
C GLY A 285 15.97 -5.59 -4.40
N LYS A 286 15.30 -4.47 -4.09
CA LYS A 286 15.96 -3.16 -4.02
C LYS A 286 15.23 -2.18 -3.12
N LEU A 287 16.00 -1.21 -2.59
CA LEU A 287 15.47 -0.01 -1.96
C LEU A 287 15.37 1.12 -3.00
N CYS A 288 14.35 1.96 -2.87
CA CYS A 288 14.16 3.16 -3.68
C CYS A 288 13.87 4.35 -2.77
N SER A 289 14.27 5.54 -3.20
CA SER A 289 13.88 6.78 -2.52
C SER A 289 12.52 7.25 -3.04
N PRO A 290 11.61 7.68 -2.17
CA PRO A 290 10.39 8.38 -2.58
C PRO A 290 10.64 9.86 -2.90
N LEU A 291 11.81 10.41 -2.53
CA LEU A 291 12.15 11.80 -2.75
C LEU A 291 12.55 12.04 -4.21
N ALA A 292 12.07 13.14 -4.78
CA ALA A 292 12.28 13.46 -6.20
C ALA A 292 13.76 13.65 -6.57
N SER A 293 14.60 14.06 -5.62
CA SER A 293 16.06 14.16 -5.78
C SER A 293 16.77 12.80 -5.83
N GLY A 294 16.11 11.72 -5.38
CA GLY A 294 16.73 10.42 -5.13
C GLY A 294 17.53 10.37 -3.82
N SER A 295 17.52 11.42 -3.01
CA SER A 295 18.10 11.42 -1.67
C SER A 295 17.39 10.41 -0.76
N TRP A 296 18.12 9.85 0.19
CA TRP A 296 17.55 9.02 1.26
C TRP A 296 17.21 9.85 2.50
N VAL A 297 17.79 11.04 2.60
CA VAL A 297 17.61 11.94 3.75
C VAL A 297 16.54 12.95 3.40
N LEU A 298 15.51 12.98 4.23
CA LEU A 298 14.51 14.03 4.21
C LEU A 298 15.11 15.33 4.77
N ALA A 299 15.21 16.34 3.95
CA ALA A 299 15.76 17.65 4.30
C ALA A 299 14.85 18.76 3.78
N SER A 300 15.07 19.97 4.26
CA SER A 300 14.39 21.16 3.72
C SER A 300 14.71 21.34 2.23
N GLY A 301 13.68 21.59 1.42
CA GLY A 301 13.76 21.68 -0.04
C GLY A 301 13.60 20.35 -0.77
N GLU A 302 13.51 19.22 -0.07
CA GLU A 302 13.14 17.95 -0.69
C GLU A 302 11.65 17.92 -1.05
N SER A 303 11.28 17.06 -2.00
CA SER A 303 9.88 16.88 -2.39
C SER A 303 9.57 15.43 -2.75
N ILE A 304 8.30 15.07 -2.62
CA ILE A 304 7.71 13.85 -3.20
C ILE A 304 6.84 14.30 -4.35
N SER A 305 7.14 13.83 -5.57
CA SER A 305 6.37 14.18 -6.76
C SER A 305 5.43 13.04 -7.12
N GLN A 306 4.12 13.31 -7.02
CA GLN A 306 3.08 12.41 -7.47
C GLN A 306 2.50 12.89 -8.79
N LYS A 307 2.95 12.29 -9.89
CA LYS A 307 2.47 12.60 -11.25
C LYS A 307 0.99 12.29 -11.45
N LYS A 308 0.42 11.45 -10.60
CA LYS A 308 -1.02 11.19 -10.46
C LYS A 308 -1.37 11.06 -8.98
N PRO A 309 -2.57 11.47 -8.56
CA PRO A 309 -3.02 11.25 -7.20
C PRO A 309 -2.96 9.77 -6.80
N GLY A 310 -2.53 9.51 -5.58
CA GLY A 310 -2.31 8.14 -5.09
C GLY A 310 -2.21 8.09 -3.58
N HIS A 311 -2.09 6.87 -3.04
CA HIS A 311 -1.90 6.58 -1.64
C HIS A 311 -0.68 5.70 -1.47
N VAL A 312 0.26 6.11 -0.61
CA VAL A 312 1.54 5.41 -0.44
C VAL A 312 1.98 5.43 1.02
N HIS A 313 2.52 4.29 1.49
CA HIS A 313 3.28 4.19 2.72
C HIS A 313 4.76 3.97 2.42
N THR A 314 5.63 4.53 3.24
CA THR A 314 7.08 4.41 3.11
C THR A 314 7.70 4.06 4.45
N ASN A 315 8.91 3.52 4.44
CA ASN A 315 9.69 3.39 5.66
C ASN A 315 10.20 4.78 6.08
N TRP A 316 10.04 5.09 7.35
CA TRP A 316 10.62 6.27 8.00
C TRP A 316 11.60 5.79 9.06
N LEU A 317 12.82 6.28 9.01
CA LEU A 317 13.85 5.94 9.99
C LEU A 317 14.43 7.24 10.58
N PHE A 318 14.42 7.29 11.92
CA PHE A 318 14.87 8.41 12.72
C PHE A 318 16.08 8.04 13.57
#